data_447b2b3a772a969ea1fa64a8692f6df8
#
_entry.id   447b2b3a772a969ea1fa64a8692f6df8
#
_cell.length_a   1.000
_cell.length_b   1.000
_cell.length_c   1.000
_cell.angle_alpha   90.00
_cell.angle_beta   90.00
_cell.angle_gamma   90.00
#
_symmetry.space_group_name_H-M   'P 1'
#
loop_
_entity.id
_entity.type
_entity.pdbx_description
1 polymer ?
#
loop_
_entity_poly.entity_id
_entity_poly.type
_entity_poly.pdbx_seq_one_letter_code
_entity_poly.pdbx_strand_id
1 'polypeptide(L)'
;SEVSGNGIGDFLFTYEANNGVSRRARILVSGEGEEQEIVLTQAGAVTEPTLALAETEFEFVRLPRERVQIGVTTNMTQALECILITATDVTDAENPAEAGWLKEIRLEKDAEENIVLVFGIDRNDGSSDRKAAIRLEIPDADGKILAQAEASVVQTTDNATVVFKDEETTVSVPGDQHNRSALLTANFDVDPAHFSFDIAYDPAGTQWITDVTFSESAEVGGQAVLGR
;
A
#
# COMPACT_ATOMS: atom_id res chain seq x y z
N SER A 1 52.87 40.73 -18.71
CA SER A 1 51.94 41.61 -18.00
C SER A 1 50.84 40.74 -17.42
N GLU A 2 50.86 40.59 -16.13
CA GLU A 2 49.74 39.97 -15.41
C GLU A 2 48.53 40.91 -15.56
N VAL A 3 47.50 40.40 -16.23
CA VAL A 3 46.17 41.04 -16.20
C VAL A 3 45.47 40.46 -14.97
N SER A 4 45.65 41.13 -13.84
CA SER A 4 44.78 40.87 -12.69
C SER A 4 43.43 41.50 -12.99
N GLY A 5 42.48 40.70 -13.43
CA GLY A 5 41.12 41.13 -13.64
C GLY A 5 40.23 40.71 -12.48
N ASN A 6 39.65 41.69 -11.78
CA ASN A 6 38.50 41.39 -10.92
C ASN A 6 37.28 41.30 -11.82
N GLY A 7 36.80 40.11 -12.08
CA GLY A 7 35.57 39.87 -12.84
C GLY A 7 34.35 39.94 -11.93
N ILE A 8 33.29 40.59 -12.38
CA ILE A 8 31.96 40.51 -11.80
C ILE A 8 31.10 39.71 -12.82
N GLY A 9 30.44 38.69 -12.35
CA GLY A 9 29.53 37.87 -13.18
C GLY A 9 28.23 37.60 -12.45
N ASP A 10 27.18 37.53 -13.23
CA ASP A 10 25.85 37.10 -12.74
C ASP A 10 25.54 35.74 -13.27
N PHE A 11 24.88 34.90 -12.47
CA PHE A 11 24.24 33.70 -12.97
C PHE A 11 22.74 33.74 -12.67
N LEU A 12 21.95 33.26 -13.62
CA LEU A 12 20.50 33.21 -13.54
C LEU A 12 20.06 31.75 -13.30
N PHE A 13 19.16 31.55 -12.38
CA PHE A 13 18.47 30.28 -12.20
C PHE A 13 16.96 30.50 -12.25
N THR A 14 16.25 29.48 -12.77
CA THR A 14 14.80 29.45 -12.81
C THR A 14 14.31 28.34 -11.90
N TYR A 15 13.13 28.48 -11.33
CA TYR A 15 12.53 27.49 -10.45
C TYR A 15 11.03 27.43 -10.67
N GLU A 16 10.46 26.25 -10.40
CA GLU A 16 9.03 25.99 -10.49
C GLU A 16 8.31 26.38 -9.21
N ALA A 17 6.99 26.59 -9.30
CA ALA A 17 6.14 26.81 -8.13
C ALA A 17 6.26 25.62 -7.15
N ASN A 18 6.21 25.91 -5.86
CA ASN A 18 6.24 24.91 -4.81
C ASN A 18 4.84 24.75 -4.22
N ASN A 19 4.14 23.71 -4.63
CA ASN A 19 2.79 23.36 -4.15
C ASN A 19 2.80 22.55 -2.83
N GLY A 20 3.97 22.16 -2.35
CA GLY A 20 4.17 21.38 -1.13
C GLY A 20 4.58 22.25 0.08
N VAL A 21 5.39 21.67 0.94
CA VAL A 21 6.05 22.32 2.07
C VAL A 21 7.31 23.06 1.63
N SER A 22 7.94 23.82 2.50
CA SER A 22 9.21 24.49 2.20
C SER A 22 10.28 23.50 1.75
N ARG A 23 11.07 23.89 0.73
CA ARG A 23 12.15 23.05 0.19
C ARG A 23 13.45 23.85 0.06
N ARG A 24 14.57 23.12 0.05
CA ARG A 24 15.91 23.72 -0.06
C ARG A 24 16.68 23.10 -1.21
N ALA A 25 17.42 23.90 -1.91
CA ALA A 25 18.42 23.50 -2.89
C ALA A 25 19.77 24.13 -2.56
N ARG A 26 20.84 23.46 -2.96
CA ARG A 26 22.21 23.96 -2.86
C ARG A 26 22.78 24.07 -4.26
N ILE A 27 23.36 25.20 -4.56
CA ILE A 27 24.11 25.45 -5.80
C ILE A 27 25.56 25.58 -5.42
N LEU A 28 26.38 24.65 -5.89
CA LEU A 28 27.83 24.74 -5.75
C LEU A 28 28.42 25.43 -6.99
N VAL A 29 29.11 26.48 -6.80
CA VAL A 29 29.81 27.22 -7.87
C VAL A 29 31.30 27.00 -7.70
N SER A 30 31.93 26.36 -8.67
CA SER A 30 33.37 26.07 -8.65
C SER A 30 34.11 26.81 -9.74
N GLY A 31 35.28 27.34 -9.46
CA GLY A 31 36.15 28.00 -10.43
C GLY A 31 37.58 28.09 -9.94
N GLU A 32 38.54 27.72 -10.78
CA GLU A 32 40.00 27.80 -10.52
C GLU A 32 40.45 27.15 -9.18
N GLY A 33 39.74 26.10 -8.76
CA GLY A 33 40.06 25.38 -7.51
C GLY A 33 39.36 25.92 -6.25
N GLU A 34 38.59 26.99 -6.40
CA GLU A 34 37.76 27.52 -5.33
C GLU A 34 36.30 27.13 -5.52
N GLU A 35 35.63 26.89 -4.39
CA GLU A 35 34.21 26.51 -4.37
C GLU A 35 33.43 27.44 -3.44
N GLN A 36 32.21 27.82 -3.91
CA GLN A 36 31.27 28.58 -3.09
C GLN A 36 29.89 27.94 -3.17
N GLU A 37 29.20 27.88 -2.04
CA GLU A 37 27.86 27.32 -1.94
C GLU A 37 26.83 28.43 -1.75
N ILE A 38 25.75 28.37 -2.52
CA ILE A 38 24.55 29.19 -2.31
C ILE A 38 23.41 28.27 -1.92
N VAL A 39 22.82 28.55 -0.76
CA VAL A 39 21.65 27.82 -0.27
C VAL A 39 20.39 28.60 -0.63
N LEU A 40 19.50 27.96 -1.37
CA LEU A 40 18.20 28.52 -1.75
C LEU A 40 17.12 27.85 -0.93
N THR A 41 16.24 28.62 -0.31
CA THR A 41 15.05 28.11 0.36
C THR A 41 13.82 28.67 -0.32
N GLN A 42 12.93 27.80 -0.77
CA GLN A 42 11.65 28.18 -1.36
C GLN A 42 10.53 27.85 -0.37
N ALA A 43 9.72 28.86 -0.03
CA ALA A 43 8.52 28.65 0.77
C ALA A 43 7.54 27.72 0.05
N GLY A 44 6.80 26.91 0.79
CA GLY A 44 5.74 26.07 0.27
C GLY A 44 4.38 26.74 0.28
N ALA A 45 3.47 26.25 -0.53
CA ALA A 45 2.06 26.62 -0.49
C ALA A 45 1.33 26.01 0.73
N VAL A 46 1.84 24.88 1.25
CA VAL A 46 1.30 24.20 2.43
C VAL A 46 2.22 24.46 3.62
N THR A 47 1.74 25.22 4.60
CA THR A 47 2.49 25.55 5.83
C THR A 47 2.18 24.60 6.99
N GLU A 48 0.97 24.04 7.00
CA GLU A 48 0.49 23.07 8.01
C GLU A 48 0.02 21.80 7.29
N PRO A 49 0.92 20.89 6.94
CA PRO A 49 0.55 19.66 6.27
C PRO A 49 -0.20 18.74 7.22
N THR A 50 -1.17 18.01 6.65
CA THR A 50 -1.92 16.96 7.34
C THR A 50 -1.66 15.62 6.70
N LEU A 51 -1.65 14.55 7.51
CA LEU A 51 -1.43 13.19 7.04
C LEU A 51 -2.12 12.20 7.98
N ALA A 52 -3.01 11.37 7.44
CA ALA A 52 -3.67 10.31 8.18
C ALA A 52 -3.93 9.10 7.26
N LEU A 53 -3.92 7.91 7.83
CA LEU A 53 -4.31 6.66 7.19
C LEU A 53 -5.72 6.28 7.64
N ALA A 54 -6.51 5.68 6.74
CA ALA A 54 -7.85 5.20 7.05
C ALA A 54 -7.82 4.05 8.05
N GLU A 55 -6.80 3.20 7.96
CA GLU A 55 -6.53 2.09 8.88
C GLU A 55 -5.03 2.05 9.18
N THR A 56 -4.70 1.54 10.37
CA THR A 56 -3.30 1.53 10.86
C THR A 56 -2.80 0.16 11.27
N GLU A 57 -3.66 -0.85 11.31
CA GLU A 57 -3.31 -2.21 11.71
C GLU A 57 -3.83 -3.21 10.68
N PHE A 58 -2.95 -4.03 10.17
CA PHE A 58 -3.25 -5.03 9.14
C PHE A 58 -2.67 -6.36 9.54
N GLU A 59 -3.48 -7.42 9.40
CA GLU A 59 -3.04 -8.78 9.58
C GLU A 59 -3.37 -9.61 8.35
N PHE A 60 -2.38 -10.33 7.83
CA PHE A 60 -2.50 -11.19 6.67
C PHE A 60 -1.99 -12.59 7.00
N VAL A 61 -2.64 -13.60 6.42
CA VAL A 61 -2.10 -14.96 6.41
C VAL A 61 -0.86 -15.04 5.53
N ARG A 62 -0.15 -16.15 5.56
CA ARG A 62 1.11 -16.36 4.83
C ARG A 62 1.07 -16.16 3.30
N LEU A 63 -0.11 -16.03 2.69
CA LEU A 63 -0.25 -15.89 1.23
C LEU A 63 0.30 -14.55 0.73
N PRO A 64 0.84 -14.52 -0.50
CA PRO A 64 1.24 -13.26 -1.12
C PRO A 64 0.00 -12.42 -1.45
N ARG A 65 0.20 -11.10 -1.53
CA ARG A 65 -0.78 -10.14 -2.03
C ARG A 65 -0.12 -9.29 -3.10
N GLU A 66 -0.71 -9.22 -4.26
CA GLU A 66 -0.18 -8.38 -5.34
C GLU A 66 -0.40 -6.90 -5.03
N ARG A 67 -1.53 -6.58 -4.40
CA ARG A 67 -1.92 -5.21 -4.15
C ARG A 67 -2.78 -5.09 -2.90
N VAL A 68 -2.30 -4.32 -1.94
CA VAL A 68 -3.06 -3.83 -0.78
C VAL A 68 -3.20 -2.32 -0.94
N GLN A 69 -4.35 -1.76 -0.57
CA GLN A 69 -4.62 -0.32 -0.64
C GLN A 69 -5.10 0.19 0.70
N ILE A 70 -4.56 1.33 1.12
CA ILE A 70 -4.96 2.04 2.34
C ILE A 70 -5.29 3.47 1.96
N GLY A 71 -6.48 3.93 2.31
CA GLY A 71 -6.88 5.32 2.09
C GLY A 71 -5.99 6.28 2.86
N VAL A 72 -5.56 7.36 2.20
CA VAL A 72 -4.71 8.41 2.79
C VAL A 72 -5.43 9.75 2.72
N THR A 73 -5.58 10.40 3.86
CA THR A 73 -6.10 11.77 3.94
C THR A 73 -4.95 12.73 4.14
N THR A 74 -4.78 13.66 3.19
CA THR A 74 -3.74 14.70 3.24
C THR A 74 -4.18 15.94 2.47
N ASN A 75 -3.66 17.12 2.88
CA ASN A 75 -3.79 18.36 2.10
C ASN A 75 -2.65 18.55 1.09
N MET A 76 -1.73 17.58 0.96
CA MET A 76 -0.59 17.59 0.02
C MET A 76 -0.99 17.03 -1.38
N THR A 77 -2.21 17.22 -1.83
CA THR A 77 -2.79 16.57 -3.03
C THR A 77 -2.09 16.90 -4.34
N GLN A 78 -1.31 18.01 -4.38
CA GLN A 78 -0.55 18.47 -5.54
C GLN A 78 0.96 18.22 -5.40
N ALA A 79 1.41 17.61 -4.30
CA ALA A 79 2.82 17.43 -3.98
C ALA A 79 3.03 16.12 -3.18
N LEU A 80 2.49 15.00 -3.69
CA LEU A 80 2.61 13.68 -3.04
C LEU A 80 4.07 13.23 -2.97
N GLU A 81 4.92 13.69 -3.87
CA GLU A 81 6.37 13.43 -3.88
C GLU A 81 7.11 14.01 -2.68
N CYS A 82 6.50 14.95 -1.94
CA CYS A 82 7.04 15.47 -0.69
C CYS A 82 6.79 14.54 0.52
N ILE A 83 5.97 13.49 0.35
CA ILE A 83 5.69 12.51 1.40
C ILE A 83 6.71 11.39 1.28
N LEU A 84 7.58 11.28 2.27
CA LEU A 84 8.55 10.20 2.35
C LEU A 84 7.86 8.95 2.87
N ILE A 85 8.18 7.82 2.25
CA ILE A 85 7.65 6.50 2.65
C ILE A 85 8.83 5.62 3.04
N THR A 86 8.76 5.06 4.24
CA THR A 86 9.71 4.06 4.71
C THR A 86 8.97 2.82 5.19
N ALA A 87 9.52 1.65 4.89
CA ALA A 87 8.99 0.39 5.39
C ALA A 87 10.10 -0.35 6.14
N THR A 88 9.88 -0.56 7.42
CA THR A 88 10.86 -1.16 8.31
C THR A 88 10.33 -2.50 8.81
N ASP A 89 11.12 -3.57 8.66
CA ASP A 89 10.85 -4.85 9.31
C ASP A 89 11.18 -4.68 10.80
N VAL A 90 10.16 -4.89 11.62
CA VAL A 90 10.23 -4.79 13.08
C VAL A 90 9.93 -6.13 13.76
N THR A 91 10.07 -7.22 13.03
CA THR A 91 9.93 -8.59 13.54
C THR A 91 10.91 -8.81 14.69
N ASP A 92 12.15 -8.37 14.52
CA ASP A 92 13.11 -8.21 15.61
C ASP A 92 13.19 -6.71 15.97
N ALA A 93 12.55 -6.34 17.08
CA ALA A 93 12.50 -4.94 17.50
C ALA A 93 13.89 -4.37 17.91
N GLU A 94 14.85 -5.24 18.24
CA GLU A 94 16.22 -4.83 18.61
C GLU A 94 17.08 -4.60 17.36
N ASN A 95 16.73 -5.23 16.22
CA ASN A 95 17.48 -5.14 14.97
C ASN A 95 16.54 -4.85 13.79
N PRO A 96 15.91 -3.66 13.73
CA PRO A 96 15.04 -3.31 12.63
C PRO A 96 15.82 -3.22 11.31
N ALA A 97 15.22 -3.69 10.23
CA ALA A 97 15.82 -3.71 8.90
C ALA A 97 14.80 -3.18 7.86
N GLU A 98 15.20 -3.03 6.61
CA GLU A 98 14.26 -2.75 5.52
C GLU A 98 13.28 -3.91 5.36
N ALA A 99 11.98 -3.62 5.26
CA ALA A 99 10.93 -4.62 5.06
C ALA A 99 10.91 -5.12 3.61
N GLY A 100 11.94 -5.82 3.18
CA GLY A 100 12.13 -6.29 1.80
C GLY A 100 11.04 -7.25 1.30
N TRP A 101 10.15 -7.71 2.15
CA TRP A 101 8.99 -8.52 1.79
C TRP A 101 7.72 -7.72 1.47
N LEU A 102 7.73 -6.42 1.75
CA LEU A 102 6.76 -5.48 1.20
C LEU A 102 7.29 -4.95 -0.13
N LYS A 103 6.45 -4.91 -1.15
CA LYS A 103 6.85 -4.57 -2.52
C LYS A 103 6.10 -3.35 -3.03
N GLU A 104 6.75 -2.62 -3.93
CA GLU A 104 6.16 -1.54 -4.70
C GLU A 104 5.38 -0.51 -3.87
N ILE A 105 5.90 -0.18 -2.69
CA ILE A 105 5.25 0.74 -1.77
C ILE A 105 5.27 2.15 -2.36
N ARG A 106 4.09 2.71 -2.58
CA ARG A 106 3.93 4.05 -3.18
C ARG A 106 2.60 4.68 -2.83
N LEU A 107 2.53 6.00 -2.99
CA LEU A 107 1.27 6.74 -3.04
C LEU A 107 0.82 6.86 -4.49
N GLU A 108 -0.47 6.70 -4.73
CA GLU A 108 -1.09 6.95 -6.03
C GLU A 108 -2.53 7.45 -5.84
N LYS A 109 -3.17 7.86 -6.92
CA LYS A 109 -4.59 8.16 -6.94
C LYS A 109 -5.35 6.97 -7.51
N ASP A 110 -6.45 6.60 -6.84
CA ASP A 110 -7.37 5.59 -7.32
C ASP A 110 -8.25 6.13 -8.47
N ALA A 111 -9.20 5.32 -8.95
CA ALA A 111 -10.10 5.70 -10.03
C ALA A 111 -11.05 6.86 -9.67
N GLU A 112 -11.29 7.08 -8.41
CA GLU A 112 -12.11 8.15 -7.84
C GLU A 112 -11.27 9.38 -7.43
N GLU A 113 -9.99 9.44 -7.80
CA GLU A 113 -9.02 10.50 -7.44
C GLU A 113 -8.68 10.57 -5.94
N ASN A 114 -9.05 9.55 -5.13
CA ASN A 114 -8.62 9.48 -3.74
C ASN A 114 -7.14 9.07 -3.67
N ILE A 115 -6.44 9.59 -2.67
CA ILE A 115 -5.04 9.22 -2.44
C ILE A 115 -5.02 7.92 -1.65
N VAL A 116 -4.27 6.94 -2.17
CA VAL A 116 -4.09 5.64 -1.53
C VAL A 116 -2.59 5.30 -1.40
N LEU A 117 -2.23 4.70 -0.29
CA LEU A 117 -0.97 4.00 -0.12
C LEU A 117 -1.15 2.58 -0.66
N VAL A 118 -0.30 2.19 -1.60
CA VAL A 118 -0.36 0.87 -2.26
C VAL A 118 0.93 0.12 -1.96
N PHE A 119 0.80 -1.18 -1.69
CA PHE A 119 1.94 -2.09 -1.56
C PHE A 119 1.54 -3.53 -1.87
N GLY A 120 2.51 -4.35 -2.23
CA GLY A 120 2.39 -5.79 -2.33
C GLY A 120 3.01 -6.49 -1.13
N ILE A 121 2.70 -7.76 -0.92
CA ILE A 121 3.21 -8.60 0.14
C ILE A 121 3.71 -9.91 -0.45
N ASP A 122 4.99 -10.26 -0.23
CA ASP A 122 5.52 -11.57 -0.59
C ASP A 122 4.96 -12.67 0.32
N ARG A 123 4.94 -13.90 -0.16
CA ARG A 123 4.60 -15.05 0.66
C ARG A 123 5.52 -15.17 1.87
N ASN A 124 4.95 -15.49 3.03
CA ASN A 124 5.75 -15.84 4.21
C ASN A 124 6.09 -17.34 4.20
N ASP A 125 7.26 -17.69 3.69
CA ASP A 125 7.76 -19.07 3.68
C ASP A 125 8.57 -19.40 4.95
N GLY A 126 8.69 -18.45 5.87
CA GLY A 126 9.34 -18.63 7.16
C GLY A 126 8.55 -19.50 8.13
N SER A 127 9.14 -19.76 9.29
CA SER A 127 8.52 -20.50 10.40
C SER A 127 7.98 -19.59 11.50
N SER A 128 8.06 -18.28 11.30
CA SER A 128 7.62 -17.28 12.28
C SER A 128 6.83 -16.17 11.58
N ASP A 129 5.91 -15.58 12.31
CA ASP A 129 5.22 -14.37 11.89
C ASP A 129 6.23 -13.25 11.70
N ARG A 130 5.94 -12.36 10.75
CA ARG A 130 6.78 -11.18 10.50
C ARG A 130 5.95 -9.91 10.58
N LYS A 131 6.60 -8.83 10.97
CA LYS A 131 5.96 -7.55 11.20
C LYS A 131 6.74 -6.42 10.55
N ALA A 132 6.02 -5.51 9.90
CA ALA A 132 6.60 -4.28 9.37
C ALA A 132 5.82 -3.05 9.85
N ALA A 133 6.53 -1.94 9.95
CA ALA A 133 5.95 -0.61 10.08
C ALA A 133 6.14 0.15 8.75
N ILE A 134 5.04 0.63 8.17
CA ILE A 134 5.07 1.54 7.02
C ILE A 134 4.84 2.94 7.58
N ARG A 135 5.84 3.82 7.44
CA ARG A 135 5.77 5.19 7.93
C ARG A 135 5.74 6.16 6.76
N LEU A 136 4.83 7.11 6.84
CA LEU A 136 4.72 8.25 5.95
C LEU A 136 5.10 9.51 6.73
N GLU A 137 5.98 10.35 6.17
CA GLU A 137 6.47 11.54 6.83
C GLU A 137 6.53 12.72 5.86
N ILE A 138 6.20 13.89 6.34
CA ILE A 138 6.34 15.15 5.59
C ILE A 138 7.38 16.02 6.31
N PRO A 139 8.64 16.03 5.87
CA PRO A 139 9.66 16.90 6.43
C PRO A 139 9.60 18.30 5.82
N ASP A 140 10.03 19.31 6.57
CA ASP A 140 10.34 20.64 6.04
C ASP A 140 11.75 20.70 5.42
N ALA A 141 12.14 21.91 4.97
CA ALA A 141 13.46 22.16 4.38
C ALA A 141 14.64 21.88 5.34
N ASP A 142 14.42 21.86 6.63
CA ASP A 142 15.43 21.57 7.66
C ASP A 142 15.40 20.10 8.12
N GLY A 143 14.50 19.31 7.56
CA GLY A 143 14.32 17.89 7.91
C GLY A 143 13.46 17.66 9.16
N LYS A 144 12.81 18.71 9.67
CA LYS A 144 11.87 18.57 10.76
C LYS A 144 10.57 17.97 10.24
N ILE A 145 10.10 16.87 10.86
CA ILE A 145 8.83 16.24 10.51
C ILE A 145 7.67 17.14 10.94
N LEU A 146 6.88 17.58 9.96
CA LEU A 146 5.70 18.42 10.14
C LEU A 146 4.42 17.61 10.34
N ALA A 147 4.31 16.46 9.66
CA ALA A 147 3.23 15.50 9.83
C ALA A 147 3.76 14.09 9.59
N GLN A 148 3.15 13.11 10.24
CA GLN A 148 3.48 11.70 10.07
C GLN A 148 2.25 10.81 10.27
N ALA A 149 2.25 9.64 9.64
CA ALA A 149 1.30 8.56 9.87
C ALA A 149 2.04 7.22 9.75
N GLU A 150 1.57 6.21 10.46
CA GLU A 150 2.20 4.90 10.48
C GLU A 150 1.15 3.79 10.43
N ALA A 151 1.43 2.74 9.66
CA ALA A 151 0.66 1.51 9.62
C ALA A 151 1.54 0.33 10.05
N SER A 152 0.97 -0.57 10.84
CA SER A 152 1.56 -1.85 11.22
C SER A 152 1.01 -2.96 10.32
N VAL A 153 1.90 -3.72 9.70
CA VAL A 153 1.56 -4.87 8.86
C VAL A 153 2.13 -6.12 9.50
N VAL A 154 1.27 -7.06 9.87
CA VAL A 154 1.64 -8.38 10.38
C VAL A 154 1.31 -9.41 9.30
N GLN A 155 2.24 -10.31 9.02
CA GLN A 155 1.95 -11.49 8.21
C GLN A 155 2.26 -12.74 9.00
N THR A 156 1.20 -13.51 9.26
CA THR A 156 1.30 -14.75 10.04
C THR A 156 1.87 -15.90 9.22
N THR A 157 2.19 -16.99 9.90
CA THR A 157 2.53 -18.27 9.27
C THR A 157 1.32 -19.15 9.01
N ASP A 158 0.14 -18.68 9.35
CA ASP A 158 -1.09 -19.42 9.20
C ASP A 158 -1.40 -19.75 7.74
N ASN A 159 -1.79 -21.00 7.50
CA ASN A 159 -2.27 -21.41 6.20
C ASN A 159 -3.63 -20.77 5.90
N ALA A 160 -3.87 -20.49 4.61
CA ALA A 160 -5.20 -20.13 4.16
C ALA A 160 -6.18 -21.29 4.41
N THR A 161 -7.32 -20.94 4.98
CA THR A 161 -8.41 -21.89 5.21
C THR A 161 -9.70 -21.37 4.63
N VAL A 162 -10.47 -22.27 4.02
CA VAL A 162 -11.83 -22.01 3.54
C VAL A 162 -12.69 -23.11 4.09
N VAL A 163 -13.75 -22.75 4.79
CA VAL A 163 -14.71 -23.72 5.36
C VAL A 163 -16.13 -23.27 5.06
N PHE A 164 -17.02 -24.22 4.79
CA PHE A 164 -18.44 -23.92 4.71
C PHE A 164 -18.97 -23.57 6.10
N LYS A 165 -19.87 -22.59 6.17
CA LYS A 165 -20.55 -22.21 7.41
C LYS A 165 -21.25 -23.42 7.99
N ASP A 166 -21.18 -23.56 9.32
CA ASP A 166 -21.77 -24.67 10.06
C ASP A 166 -21.23 -26.05 9.65
N GLU A 167 -20.05 -26.10 8.98
CA GLU A 167 -19.44 -27.32 8.48
C GLU A 167 -20.35 -28.10 7.51
N GLU A 168 -21.29 -27.42 6.84
CA GLU A 168 -22.22 -28.01 5.90
C GLU A 168 -21.51 -28.46 4.62
N THR A 169 -21.01 -29.70 4.62
CA THR A 169 -20.31 -30.30 3.46
C THR A 169 -21.24 -31.05 2.53
N THR A 170 -22.53 -31.22 2.91
CA THR A 170 -23.55 -31.88 2.10
C THR A 170 -24.81 -31.05 2.07
N VAL A 171 -25.23 -30.65 0.88
CA VAL A 171 -26.45 -29.87 0.64
C VAL A 171 -27.40 -30.70 -0.21
N SER A 172 -28.59 -30.99 0.31
CA SER A 172 -29.66 -31.63 -0.46
C SER A 172 -30.53 -30.54 -1.12
N VAL A 173 -30.78 -30.67 -2.40
CA VAL A 173 -31.64 -29.76 -3.16
C VAL A 173 -32.86 -30.48 -3.69
N PRO A 174 -34.09 -29.95 -3.51
CA PRO A 174 -35.31 -30.48 -4.12
C PRO A 174 -35.25 -30.43 -5.64
N GLY A 175 -35.87 -31.39 -6.31
CA GLY A 175 -35.81 -31.49 -7.77
C GLY A 175 -36.54 -30.37 -8.54
N ASP A 176 -37.33 -29.58 -7.84
CA ASP A 176 -38.11 -28.44 -8.39
C ASP A 176 -37.48 -27.07 -8.07
N GLN A 177 -36.35 -27.04 -7.39
CA GLN A 177 -35.60 -25.78 -7.11
C GLN A 177 -34.51 -25.55 -8.14
N HIS A 178 -34.33 -24.26 -8.49
CA HIS A 178 -33.39 -23.86 -9.52
C HIS A 178 -32.12 -23.20 -8.99
N ASN A 179 -32.15 -22.70 -7.74
CA ASN A 179 -31.01 -22.00 -7.13
C ASN A 179 -30.80 -22.43 -5.68
N ARG A 180 -29.55 -22.56 -5.28
CA ARG A 180 -29.14 -22.77 -3.90
C ARG A 180 -27.83 -22.01 -3.64
N SER A 181 -27.71 -21.38 -2.49
CA SER A 181 -26.47 -20.78 -2.01
C SER A 181 -25.90 -21.56 -0.83
N ALA A 182 -24.59 -21.56 -0.71
CA ALA A 182 -23.89 -22.01 0.49
C ALA A 182 -22.97 -20.88 0.95
N LEU A 183 -22.87 -20.70 2.27
CA LEU A 183 -21.96 -19.73 2.85
C LEU A 183 -20.62 -20.40 3.14
N LEU A 184 -19.54 -19.69 2.85
CA LEU A 184 -18.22 -20.10 3.27
C LEU A 184 -17.57 -18.97 4.10
N THR A 185 -16.61 -19.34 4.94
CA THR A 185 -15.74 -18.45 5.68
C THR A 185 -14.29 -18.72 5.29
N ALA A 186 -13.51 -17.68 5.20
CA ALA A 186 -12.08 -17.75 4.96
C ALA A 186 -11.34 -16.89 5.98
N ASN A 187 -10.09 -17.24 6.28
CA ASN A 187 -9.21 -16.43 7.13
C ASN A 187 -8.34 -15.46 6.32
N PHE A 188 -8.78 -15.12 5.11
CA PHE A 188 -8.14 -14.18 4.21
C PHE A 188 -9.20 -13.42 3.42
N ASP A 189 -8.82 -12.31 2.76
CA ASP A 189 -9.75 -11.56 1.92
C ASP A 189 -10.29 -12.42 0.79
N VAL A 190 -11.59 -12.41 0.65
CA VAL A 190 -12.32 -13.22 -0.30
C VAL A 190 -12.49 -12.44 -1.59
N ASP A 191 -11.58 -12.64 -2.56
CA ASP A 191 -11.68 -12.11 -3.92
C ASP A 191 -12.18 -13.24 -4.84
N PRO A 192 -13.29 -13.03 -5.59
CA PRO A 192 -13.82 -14.02 -6.53
C PRO A 192 -12.78 -14.56 -7.52
N ALA A 193 -11.78 -13.75 -7.90
CA ALA A 193 -10.71 -14.16 -8.80
C ALA A 193 -9.78 -15.23 -8.22
N HIS A 194 -9.75 -15.40 -6.90
CA HIS A 194 -8.93 -16.40 -6.23
C HIS A 194 -9.63 -17.76 -6.04
N PHE A 195 -10.89 -17.87 -6.45
CA PHE A 195 -11.66 -19.12 -6.33
C PHE A 195 -11.88 -19.75 -7.69
N SER A 196 -11.69 -21.07 -7.75
CA SER A 196 -12.05 -21.90 -8.89
C SER A 196 -12.97 -23.01 -8.44
N PHE A 197 -13.88 -23.42 -9.32
CA PHE A 197 -14.83 -24.50 -9.07
C PHE A 197 -14.52 -25.65 -9.99
N ASP A 198 -14.38 -26.84 -9.42
CA ASP A 198 -14.30 -28.09 -10.15
C ASP A 198 -15.54 -28.92 -9.81
N ILE A 199 -16.34 -29.29 -10.83
CA ILE A 199 -17.63 -29.94 -10.65
C ILE A 199 -17.53 -31.37 -11.17
N ALA A 200 -17.61 -32.34 -10.26
CA ALA A 200 -17.73 -33.73 -10.59
C ALA A 200 -19.18 -34.21 -10.45
N TYR A 201 -19.65 -35.07 -11.37
CA TYR A 201 -21.01 -35.61 -11.38
C TYR A 201 -21.00 -37.12 -11.13
N ASP A 202 -21.94 -37.58 -10.31
CA ASP A 202 -22.19 -39.01 -10.11
C ASP A 202 -23.70 -39.30 -10.37
N PRO A 203 -24.06 -40.15 -11.37
CA PRO A 203 -23.14 -40.78 -12.32
C PRO A 203 -22.49 -39.82 -13.30
N ALA A 204 -21.30 -40.16 -13.75
CA ALA A 204 -20.55 -39.36 -14.72
C ALA A 204 -21.35 -39.11 -16.00
N GLY A 205 -21.32 -37.86 -16.49
CA GLY A 205 -22.03 -37.47 -17.72
C GLY A 205 -23.42 -36.84 -17.50
N THR A 206 -23.93 -36.81 -16.29
CA THR A 206 -25.22 -36.15 -15.96
C THR A 206 -24.97 -34.70 -15.52
N GLN A 207 -24.68 -33.82 -16.42
CA GLN A 207 -24.44 -32.41 -16.10
C GLN A 207 -25.77 -31.69 -15.85
N TRP A 208 -26.03 -31.32 -14.59
CA TRP A 208 -27.26 -30.65 -14.17
C TRP A 208 -27.00 -29.30 -13.45
N ILE A 209 -25.77 -29.02 -13.03
CA ILE A 209 -25.36 -27.71 -12.53
C ILE A 209 -24.99 -26.88 -13.75
N THR A 210 -25.71 -25.81 -14.00
CA THR A 210 -25.56 -24.97 -15.19
C THR A 210 -24.64 -23.79 -14.97
N ASP A 211 -24.49 -23.34 -13.72
CA ASP A 211 -23.67 -22.21 -13.38
C ASP A 211 -23.28 -22.28 -11.91
N VAL A 212 -22.05 -21.84 -11.59
CA VAL A 212 -21.57 -21.62 -10.24
C VAL A 212 -20.88 -20.27 -10.20
N THR A 213 -21.46 -19.35 -9.45
CA THR A 213 -20.91 -18.03 -9.28
C THR A 213 -20.49 -17.82 -7.83
N PHE A 214 -19.43 -17.07 -7.65
CA PHE A 214 -18.95 -16.58 -6.37
C PHE A 214 -19.23 -15.08 -6.28
N SER A 215 -19.80 -14.67 -5.17
CA SER A 215 -19.98 -13.24 -4.88
C SER A 215 -19.51 -12.94 -3.46
N GLU A 216 -18.83 -11.85 -3.32
CA GLU A 216 -18.51 -11.30 -2.01
C GLU A 216 -19.79 -10.84 -1.31
N SER A 217 -19.97 -11.22 -0.05
CA SER A 217 -21.07 -10.73 0.75
C SER A 217 -20.65 -9.44 1.43
N ALA A 218 -21.40 -8.38 1.24
CA ALA A 218 -21.14 -7.06 1.83
C ALA A 218 -21.38 -7.02 3.34
N GLU A 219 -21.54 -8.13 4.05
CA GLU A 219 -21.82 -8.08 5.48
C GLU A 219 -21.11 -9.09 6.36
N VAL A 220 -20.55 -8.49 7.42
CA VAL A 220 -20.29 -9.02 8.76
C VAL A 220 -19.34 -10.20 8.83
N GLY A 221 -18.08 -9.90 8.99
CA GLY A 221 -17.13 -10.88 9.55
C GLY A 221 -16.57 -11.90 8.58
N GLY A 222 -16.25 -11.50 7.33
CA GLY A 222 -15.51 -12.38 6.40
C GLY A 222 -16.31 -13.57 5.89
N GLN A 223 -17.61 -13.45 5.75
CA GLN A 223 -18.48 -14.48 5.18
C GLN A 223 -18.87 -14.13 3.74
N ALA A 224 -18.52 -14.97 2.80
CA ALA A 224 -18.96 -14.86 1.42
C ALA A 224 -20.16 -15.78 1.14
N VAL A 225 -21.09 -15.30 0.32
CA VAL A 225 -22.25 -16.06 -0.14
C VAL A 225 -22.01 -16.51 -1.57
N LEU A 226 -22.07 -17.79 -1.84
CA LEU A 226 -22.11 -18.33 -3.19
C LEU A 226 -23.38 -17.86 -3.86
N GLY A 227 -23.25 -17.14 -4.97
CA GLY A 227 -24.28 -16.34 -5.58
C GLY A 227 -25.50 -17.07 -6.12
N ARG A 228 -26.50 -16.27 -6.42
CA ARG A 228 -27.78 -16.70 -7.01
C ARG A 228 -27.64 -17.09 -8.46
#